data_91c0aa2c431825af4e8004926d24877b
#
_entry.id   91c0aa2c431825af4e8004926d24877b
#
_cell.length_a   1.000
_cell.length_b   1.000
_cell.length_c   1.000
_cell.angle_alpha   90.00
_cell.angle_beta   90.00
_cell.angle_gamma   90.00
#
_symmetry.space_group_name_H-M   'P 1'
#
loop_
_entity.id
_entity.type
_entity.pdbx_description
1 polymer ?
#
loop_
_entity_poly.entity_id
_entity_poly.type
_entity_poly.pdbx_seq_one_letter_code
_entity_poly.pdbx_strand_id
1 'polypeptide(L)'
;RVDNVALTHDTYLYIPTGSDFDEVVRDMEGKGLLKNVGSFIKVSRKMGYDLHVKPGRYRVTPDMSNQKLVNKLLMGAQDPVRVTFHNIRTKQQLSGRISKQLEADSLSILTMLRSQVDAMAFGFDTATIMAMFIPNTYEFYWNTDANDFFTRMKKEYESFWTPEREQKAY
;
A
#
# COMPACT_ATOMS: atom_id res chain seq x y z
N ARG A 1 22.34 -7.47 -21.99
CA ARG A 1 21.22 -7.62 -21.06
C ARG A 1 19.92 -7.68 -21.82
N VAL A 2 19.19 -8.74 -21.63
CA VAL A 2 18.00 -9.01 -22.41
C VAL A 2 16.77 -8.68 -21.56
N ASP A 3 15.83 -8.00 -22.18
CA ASP A 3 14.55 -7.69 -21.55
C ASP A 3 13.78 -8.98 -21.28
N ASN A 4 13.24 -9.12 -20.08
CA ASN A 4 12.46 -10.29 -19.71
C ASN A 4 11.01 -9.96 -19.37
N VAL A 5 10.64 -8.69 -19.32
CA VAL A 5 9.26 -8.30 -19.08
C VAL A 5 8.47 -8.37 -20.39
N ALA A 6 7.39 -9.14 -20.38
CA ALA A 6 6.59 -9.44 -21.58
C ALA A 6 5.38 -8.51 -21.73
N LEU A 7 5.54 -7.24 -21.38
CA LEU A 7 4.46 -6.26 -21.39
C LEU A 7 4.62 -5.26 -22.54
N THR A 8 3.51 -4.70 -22.97
CA THR A 8 3.47 -3.61 -23.96
C THR A 8 3.23 -2.24 -23.30
N HIS A 9 2.89 -2.22 -22.03
CA HIS A 9 2.62 -1.01 -21.25
C HIS A 9 3.02 -1.24 -19.79
N ASP A 10 3.14 -0.15 -19.03
CA ASP A 10 3.44 -0.23 -17.61
C ASP A 10 2.34 -0.98 -16.86
N THR A 11 2.74 -1.81 -15.92
CA THR A 11 1.83 -2.58 -15.09
C THR A 11 2.31 -2.54 -13.65
N TYR A 12 1.40 -2.67 -12.71
CA TYR A 12 1.74 -2.74 -11.29
C TYR A 12 1.67 -4.18 -10.80
N LEU A 13 2.73 -4.59 -10.11
CA LEU A 13 2.79 -5.87 -9.42
C LEU A 13 2.49 -5.63 -7.95
N TYR A 14 1.48 -6.33 -7.43
CA TYR A 14 1.09 -6.26 -6.02
C TYR A 14 1.60 -7.51 -5.31
N ILE A 15 2.48 -7.33 -4.34
CA ILE A 15 3.01 -8.43 -3.53
C ILE A 15 2.40 -8.31 -2.13
N PRO A 16 1.45 -9.20 -1.77
CA PRO A 16 0.83 -9.16 -0.45
C PRO A 16 1.83 -9.40 0.69
N THR A 17 1.53 -8.82 1.83
CA THR A 17 2.30 -9.06 3.06
C THR A 17 2.32 -10.54 3.38
N GLY A 18 3.50 -11.08 3.67
CA GLY A 18 3.67 -12.50 3.97
C GLY A 18 3.87 -13.40 2.77
N SER A 19 3.90 -12.85 1.55
CA SER A 19 4.16 -13.64 0.35
C SER A 19 5.59 -14.19 0.36
N ASP A 20 5.74 -15.44 -0.05
CA ASP A 20 7.05 -16.05 -0.30
C ASP A 20 7.43 -15.92 -1.78
N PHE A 21 8.64 -16.34 -2.10
CA PHE A 21 9.14 -16.24 -3.48
C PHE A 21 8.35 -17.08 -4.47
N ASP A 22 7.92 -18.28 -4.07
CA ASP A 22 7.12 -19.15 -4.96
C ASP A 22 5.78 -18.51 -5.30
N GLU A 23 5.16 -17.83 -4.35
CA GLU A 23 3.91 -17.11 -4.59
C GLU A 23 4.11 -15.94 -5.56
N VAL A 24 5.23 -15.21 -5.43
CA VAL A 24 5.57 -14.12 -6.35
C VAL A 24 5.75 -14.65 -7.76
N VAL A 25 6.49 -15.73 -7.92
CA VAL A 25 6.74 -16.36 -9.23
C VAL A 25 5.44 -16.84 -9.87
N ARG A 26 4.59 -17.52 -9.09
CA ARG A 26 3.28 -18.00 -9.60
C ARG A 26 2.39 -16.85 -10.03
N ASP A 27 2.36 -15.76 -9.28
CA ASP A 27 1.58 -14.59 -9.63
C ASP A 27 2.06 -13.95 -10.93
N MET A 28 3.38 -13.77 -11.06
CA MET A 28 3.97 -13.21 -12.27
C MET A 28 3.75 -14.11 -13.49
N GLU A 29 3.87 -15.40 -13.31
CA GLU A 29 3.63 -16.39 -14.38
C GLU A 29 2.16 -16.37 -14.80
N GLY A 30 1.23 -16.36 -13.84
CA GLY A 30 -0.21 -16.31 -14.10
C GLY A 30 -0.64 -15.04 -14.83
N LYS A 31 0.06 -13.93 -14.63
CA LYS A 31 -0.20 -12.65 -15.30
C LYS A 31 0.55 -12.50 -16.62
N GLY A 32 1.39 -13.46 -16.97
CA GLY A 32 2.19 -13.38 -18.20
C GLY A 32 3.19 -12.24 -18.22
N LEU A 33 3.72 -11.87 -17.06
CA LEU A 33 4.65 -10.72 -16.94
C LEU A 33 6.03 -11.00 -17.50
N LEU A 34 6.47 -12.25 -17.52
CA LEU A 34 7.84 -12.63 -17.87
C LEU A 34 7.88 -13.41 -19.17
N LYS A 35 8.88 -13.12 -20.01
CA LYS A 35 9.17 -13.89 -21.21
C LYS A 35 9.79 -15.24 -20.87
N ASN A 36 10.63 -15.28 -19.84
CA ASN A 36 11.31 -16.49 -19.39
C ASN A 36 11.33 -16.52 -17.86
N VAL A 37 10.48 -17.36 -17.28
CA VAL A 37 10.33 -17.52 -15.84
C VAL A 37 11.60 -18.11 -15.22
N GLY A 38 12.19 -19.11 -15.88
CA GLY A 38 13.39 -19.79 -15.39
C GLY A 38 14.57 -18.85 -15.21
N SER A 39 14.79 -17.94 -16.14
CA SER A 39 15.88 -16.95 -16.03
C SER A 39 15.64 -15.97 -14.90
N PHE A 40 14.39 -15.58 -14.68
CA PHE A 40 14.03 -14.72 -13.55
C PHE A 40 14.33 -15.40 -12.21
N ILE A 41 13.95 -16.67 -12.08
CA ILE A 41 14.23 -17.46 -10.85
C ILE A 41 15.74 -17.54 -10.61
N LYS A 42 16.50 -17.81 -11.66
CA LYS A 42 17.97 -17.95 -11.58
C LYS A 42 18.62 -16.65 -11.09
N VAL A 43 18.24 -15.52 -11.67
CA VAL A 43 18.78 -14.21 -11.27
C VAL A 43 18.33 -13.86 -9.85
N SER A 44 17.09 -14.14 -9.50
CA SER A 44 16.56 -13.90 -8.17
C SER A 44 17.35 -14.64 -7.09
N ARG A 45 17.63 -15.91 -7.31
CA ARG A 45 18.43 -16.72 -6.38
C ARG A 45 19.86 -16.22 -6.28
N LYS A 46 20.44 -15.84 -7.39
CA LYS A 46 21.81 -15.30 -7.43
C LYS A 46 21.92 -14.01 -6.62
N MET A 47 20.90 -13.16 -6.66
CA MET A 47 20.87 -11.89 -5.94
C MET A 47 20.32 -12.01 -4.52
N GLY A 48 19.83 -13.18 -4.13
CA GLY A 48 19.27 -13.41 -2.79
C GLY A 48 17.84 -12.95 -2.61
N TYR A 49 17.15 -12.61 -3.68
CA TYR A 49 15.77 -12.13 -3.59
C TYR A 49 14.79 -13.21 -3.12
N ASP A 50 15.06 -14.47 -3.44
CA ASP A 50 14.23 -15.60 -3.02
C ASP A 50 14.06 -15.71 -1.50
N LEU A 51 14.99 -15.14 -0.73
CA LEU A 51 14.96 -15.13 0.72
C LEU A 51 14.54 -13.78 1.33
N HIS A 52 14.30 -12.78 0.50
CA HIS A 52 14.06 -11.39 0.96
C HIS A 52 12.92 -10.73 0.19
N VAL A 53 11.80 -11.44 0.07
CA VAL A 53 10.61 -10.89 -0.57
C VAL A 53 10.02 -9.78 0.29
N LYS A 54 9.78 -8.62 -0.31
CA LYS A 54 9.22 -7.44 0.37
C LYS A 54 7.84 -7.13 -0.21
N PRO A 55 6.80 -7.01 0.62
CA PRO A 55 5.46 -6.68 0.13
C PRO A 55 5.41 -5.26 -0.39
N GLY A 56 4.44 -4.99 -1.25
CA GLY A 56 4.19 -3.67 -1.77
C GLY A 56 3.67 -3.68 -3.19
N ARG A 57 3.49 -2.48 -3.72
CA ARG A 57 3.08 -2.25 -5.11
C ARG A 57 4.26 -1.75 -5.90
N TYR A 58 4.64 -2.48 -6.93
CA TYR A 58 5.82 -2.18 -7.75
C TYR A 58 5.41 -1.94 -9.19
N ARG A 59 5.82 -0.80 -9.74
CA ARG A 59 5.61 -0.53 -11.15
C ARG A 59 6.62 -1.33 -11.97
N VAL A 60 6.11 -2.15 -12.88
CA VAL A 60 6.89 -2.95 -13.81
C VAL A 60 6.71 -2.35 -15.19
N THR A 61 7.81 -1.93 -15.80
CA THR A 61 7.79 -1.31 -17.12
C THR A 61 8.17 -2.31 -18.20
N PRO A 62 7.66 -2.14 -19.44
CA PRO A 62 8.17 -2.90 -20.57
C PRO A 62 9.69 -2.77 -20.65
N ASP A 63 10.32 -3.78 -21.20
CA ASP A 63 11.77 -3.78 -21.45
C ASP A 63 12.65 -3.85 -20.19
N MET A 64 12.10 -4.16 -19.03
CA MET A 64 12.92 -4.42 -17.86
C MET A 64 13.68 -5.73 -18.01
N SER A 65 14.98 -5.70 -17.72
CA SER A 65 15.78 -6.91 -17.59
C SER A 65 15.50 -7.59 -16.23
N ASN A 66 15.86 -8.86 -16.11
CA ASN A 66 15.76 -9.57 -14.83
C ASN A 66 16.51 -8.82 -13.74
N GLN A 67 17.71 -8.33 -14.03
CA GLN A 67 18.53 -7.63 -13.04
C GLN A 67 17.84 -6.36 -12.52
N LYS A 68 17.26 -5.55 -13.41
CA LYS A 68 16.51 -4.35 -13.02
C LYS A 68 15.30 -4.70 -12.19
N LEU A 69 14.51 -5.68 -12.63
CA LEU A 69 13.30 -6.09 -11.94
C LEU A 69 13.62 -6.66 -10.56
N VAL A 70 14.55 -7.60 -10.47
CA VAL A 70 14.95 -8.21 -9.21
C VAL A 70 15.53 -7.18 -8.26
N ASN A 71 16.37 -6.28 -8.76
CA ASN A 71 16.95 -5.22 -7.93
C ASN A 71 15.86 -4.31 -7.33
N LYS A 72 14.88 -3.91 -8.13
CA LYS A 72 13.75 -3.11 -7.66
C LYS A 72 12.97 -3.81 -6.54
N LEU A 73 12.66 -5.09 -6.74
CA LEU A 73 11.91 -5.88 -5.76
C LEU A 73 12.73 -6.15 -4.49
N LEU A 74 14.00 -6.44 -4.65
CA LEU A 74 14.93 -6.73 -3.54
C LEU A 74 15.11 -5.50 -2.65
N MET A 75 15.24 -4.32 -3.25
CA MET A 75 15.38 -3.07 -2.51
C MET A 75 14.07 -2.57 -1.91
N GLY A 76 12.96 -3.18 -2.28
CA GLY A 76 11.65 -2.73 -1.81
C GLY A 76 11.28 -1.34 -2.34
N ALA A 77 11.74 -1.00 -3.53
CA ALA A 77 11.51 0.31 -4.16
C ALA A 77 10.09 0.37 -4.75
N GLN A 78 9.09 0.24 -3.88
CA GLN A 78 7.70 0.26 -4.28
C GLN A 78 7.24 1.67 -4.64
N ASP A 79 6.20 1.73 -5.46
CA ASP A 79 5.62 2.97 -5.96
C ASP A 79 4.38 3.31 -5.14
N PRO A 80 4.30 4.48 -4.50
CA PRO A 80 3.19 4.81 -3.64
C PRO A 80 1.86 4.90 -4.37
N VAL A 81 0.78 4.62 -3.65
CA VAL A 81 -0.59 4.75 -4.13
C VAL A 81 -1.12 6.11 -3.68
N ARG A 82 -1.78 6.81 -4.59
CA ARG A 82 -2.48 8.06 -4.25
C ARG A 82 -3.87 7.70 -3.79
N VAL A 83 -4.08 7.79 -2.48
CA VAL A 83 -5.35 7.47 -1.83
C VAL A 83 -6.16 8.73 -1.67
N THR A 84 -7.35 8.75 -2.27
CA THR A 84 -8.24 9.91 -2.24
C THR A 84 -9.55 9.53 -1.57
N PHE A 85 -10.01 10.37 -0.66
CA PHE A 85 -11.36 10.26 -0.11
C PHE A 85 -11.94 11.64 0.20
N HIS A 86 -13.22 11.80 -0.14
CA HIS A 86 -14.04 12.98 0.19
C HIS A 86 -15.47 12.56 0.37
N ASN A 87 -16.24 13.41 1.02
CA ASN A 87 -17.67 13.19 1.24
C ASN A 87 -17.96 11.87 1.95
N ILE A 88 -17.04 11.47 2.85
CA ILE A 88 -17.20 10.27 3.66
C ILE A 88 -17.99 10.63 4.91
N ARG A 89 -19.15 9.99 5.10
CA ARG A 89 -20.04 10.27 6.22
C ARG A 89 -20.12 9.15 7.22
N THR A 90 -19.86 7.92 6.80
CA THR A 90 -19.98 6.75 7.66
C THR A 90 -18.66 6.00 7.75
N LYS A 91 -18.51 5.24 8.84
CA LYS A 91 -17.34 4.37 9.05
C LYS A 91 -17.26 3.29 7.96
N GLN A 92 -18.40 2.79 7.52
CA GLN A 92 -18.47 1.80 6.44
C GLN A 92 -17.98 2.39 5.11
N GLN A 93 -18.35 3.63 4.81
CA GLN A 93 -17.90 4.30 3.59
C GLN A 93 -16.38 4.49 3.60
N LEU A 94 -15.82 4.93 4.72
CA LEU A 94 -14.38 5.12 4.84
C LEU A 94 -13.63 3.80 4.69
N SER A 95 -14.02 2.77 5.44
CA SER A 95 -13.36 1.47 5.40
C SER A 95 -13.45 0.85 4.00
N GLY A 96 -14.58 0.95 3.34
CA GLY A 96 -14.76 0.46 1.97
C GLY A 96 -13.90 1.23 0.96
N ARG A 97 -13.79 2.55 1.11
CA ARG A 97 -13.01 3.39 0.20
C ARG A 97 -11.53 3.08 0.32
N ILE A 98 -11.03 2.94 1.54
CA ILE A 98 -9.60 2.69 1.79
C ILE A 98 -9.23 1.26 1.39
N SER A 99 -10.06 0.27 1.69
CA SER A 99 -9.77 -1.13 1.37
C SER A 99 -9.67 -1.40 -0.14
N LYS A 100 -10.28 -0.56 -0.97
CA LYS A 100 -10.15 -0.67 -2.43
C LYS A 100 -8.82 -0.14 -2.94
N GLN A 101 -8.12 0.64 -2.17
CA GLN A 101 -6.91 1.34 -2.59
C GLN A 101 -5.65 0.80 -1.93
N LEU A 102 -5.76 0.21 -0.74
CA LEU A 102 -4.64 -0.34 0.03
C LEU A 102 -4.86 -1.81 0.33
N GLU A 103 -3.84 -2.48 0.83
CA GLU A 103 -3.93 -3.89 1.23
C GLU A 103 -4.83 -4.09 2.44
N ALA A 104 -4.90 -3.11 3.35
CA ALA A 104 -5.74 -3.18 4.53
C ALA A 104 -7.19 -3.45 4.14
N ASP A 105 -7.79 -4.49 4.75
CA ASP A 105 -9.17 -4.84 4.43
C ASP A 105 -10.18 -3.96 5.17
N SER A 106 -11.41 -3.95 4.69
CA SER A 106 -12.47 -3.11 5.26
C SER A 106 -12.83 -3.51 6.69
N LEU A 107 -12.73 -4.80 7.00
CA LEU A 107 -13.04 -5.30 8.34
C LEU A 107 -12.04 -4.80 9.38
N SER A 108 -10.74 -4.83 9.06
CA SER A 108 -9.69 -4.32 9.96
C SER A 108 -9.87 -2.85 10.26
N ILE A 109 -10.15 -2.05 9.23
CA ILE A 109 -10.36 -0.60 9.36
C ILE A 109 -11.63 -0.33 10.16
N LEU A 110 -12.72 -1.01 9.82
CA LEU A 110 -14.01 -0.83 10.47
C LEU A 110 -13.95 -1.22 11.95
N THR A 111 -13.27 -2.31 12.27
CA THR A 111 -13.08 -2.77 13.64
C THR A 111 -12.36 -1.71 14.48
N MET A 112 -11.31 -1.11 13.95
CA MET A 112 -10.61 -0.01 14.63
C MET A 112 -11.49 1.23 14.81
N LEU A 113 -12.28 1.58 13.79
CA LEU A 113 -13.19 2.73 13.86
C LEU A 113 -14.29 2.56 14.92
N ARG A 114 -14.67 1.32 15.20
CA ARG A 114 -15.70 0.99 16.18
C ARG A 114 -15.14 0.65 17.57
N SER A 115 -13.82 0.61 17.71
CA SER A 115 -13.15 0.27 18.97
C SER A 115 -12.93 1.54 19.79
N GLN A 116 -13.55 1.57 20.97
CA GLN A 116 -13.34 2.69 21.91
C GLN A 116 -11.88 2.78 22.36
N VAL A 117 -11.24 1.65 22.59
CA VAL A 117 -9.84 1.59 23.00
C VAL A 117 -8.93 2.19 21.92
N ASP A 118 -9.15 1.77 20.66
CA ASP A 118 -8.35 2.28 19.55
C ASP A 118 -8.59 3.77 19.30
N ALA A 119 -9.85 4.20 19.35
CA ALA A 119 -10.19 5.62 19.18
C ALA A 119 -9.51 6.49 20.25
N MET A 120 -9.55 6.05 21.50
CA MET A 120 -8.93 6.77 22.61
C MET A 120 -7.41 6.83 22.48
N ALA A 121 -6.78 5.79 21.93
CA ALA A 121 -5.35 5.80 21.67
C ALA A 121 -4.92 6.91 20.71
N PHE A 122 -5.84 7.34 19.82
CA PHE A 122 -5.60 8.44 18.89
C PHE A 122 -6.19 9.77 19.36
N GLY A 123 -6.70 9.84 20.57
CA GLY A 123 -7.24 11.07 21.16
C GLY A 123 -8.69 11.37 20.80
N PHE A 124 -9.43 10.35 20.39
CA PHE A 124 -10.85 10.45 20.02
C PHE A 124 -11.68 9.41 20.77
N ASP A 125 -12.97 9.39 20.54
CA ASP A 125 -13.86 8.29 20.93
C ASP A 125 -14.57 7.77 19.67
N THR A 126 -15.43 6.77 19.82
CA THR A 126 -16.13 6.18 18.68
C THR A 126 -17.11 7.14 18.00
N ALA A 127 -17.53 8.18 18.70
CA ALA A 127 -18.40 9.20 18.12
C ALA A 127 -17.64 10.28 17.34
N THR A 128 -16.38 10.53 17.69
CA THR A 128 -15.58 11.63 17.13
C THR A 128 -14.46 11.18 16.21
N ILE A 129 -14.14 9.89 16.17
CA ILE A 129 -12.98 9.37 15.42
C ILE A 129 -12.99 9.76 13.94
N MET A 130 -14.15 9.89 13.34
CA MET A 130 -14.26 10.26 11.93
C MET A 130 -13.68 11.63 11.61
N ALA A 131 -13.62 12.52 12.60
CA ALA A 131 -13.03 13.85 12.43
C ALA A 131 -11.52 13.81 12.18
N MET A 132 -10.85 12.71 12.54
CA MET A 132 -9.43 12.53 12.29
C MET A 132 -9.10 12.43 10.80
N PHE A 133 -10.03 11.95 10.00
CA PHE A 133 -9.80 11.66 8.58
C PHE A 133 -10.15 12.89 7.74
N ILE A 134 -9.17 13.78 7.58
CA ILE A 134 -9.33 15.00 6.79
C ILE A 134 -9.41 14.62 5.31
N PRO A 135 -10.51 14.99 4.60
CA PRO A 135 -10.64 14.69 3.18
C PRO A 135 -9.52 15.33 2.36
N ASN A 136 -8.83 14.51 1.59
CA ASN A 136 -7.74 14.96 0.70
C ASN A 136 -7.25 13.76 -0.11
N THR A 137 -6.15 14.00 -0.85
CA THR A 137 -5.38 12.96 -1.51
C THR A 137 -4.07 12.81 -0.78
N TYR A 138 -3.76 11.56 -0.39
CA TYR A 138 -2.55 11.24 0.35
C TYR A 138 -1.78 10.14 -0.37
N GLU A 139 -0.47 10.13 -0.24
CA GLU A 139 0.35 9.04 -0.76
C GLU A 139 0.64 8.04 0.35
N PHE A 140 0.35 6.77 0.06
CA PHE A 140 0.61 5.64 0.94
C PHE A 140 1.32 4.54 0.18
N TYR A 141 2.09 3.72 0.87
CA TYR A 141 2.49 2.44 0.32
C TYR A 141 1.31 1.47 0.39
N TRP A 142 1.13 0.70 -0.68
CA TRP A 142 -0.03 -0.19 -0.80
C TRP A 142 -0.18 -1.16 0.37
N ASN A 143 0.94 -1.65 0.93
CA ASN A 143 0.95 -2.59 2.06
C ASN A 143 0.74 -1.93 3.43
N THR A 144 0.28 -0.69 3.46
CA THR A 144 -0.09 0.00 4.71
C THR A 144 -1.23 -0.75 5.38
N ASP A 145 -1.06 -1.16 6.64
CA ASP A 145 -2.12 -1.80 7.41
C ASP A 145 -3.04 -0.76 8.08
N ALA A 146 -4.11 -1.24 8.73
CA ALA A 146 -5.09 -0.35 9.36
C ALA A 146 -4.45 0.53 10.43
N ASN A 147 -3.57 0.00 11.25
CA ASN A 147 -2.92 0.77 12.31
C ASN A 147 -2.00 1.86 11.74
N ASP A 148 -1.21 1.53 10.72
CA ASP A 148 -0.34 2.48 10.05
C ASP A 148 -1.14 3.57 9.35
N PHE A 149 -2.27 3.21 8.76
CA PHE A 149 -3.17 4.17 8.14
C PHE A 149 -3.71 5.16 9.16
N PHE A 150 -4.16 4.68 10.31
CA PHE A 150 -4.66 5.54 11.40
C PHE A 150 -3.56 6.44 11.95
N THR A 151 -2.37 5.90 12.15
CA THR A 151 -1.21 6.66 12.63
C THR A 151 -0.87 7.80 11.67
N ARG A 152 -0.88 7.54 10.38
CA ARG A 152 -0.65 8.56 9.35
C ARG A 152 -1.77 9.62 9.36
N MET A 153 -3.02 9.19 9.49
CA MET A 153 -4.15 10.11 9.52
C MET A 153 -4.11 11.01 10.75
N LYS A 154 -3.71 10.48 11.89
CA LYS A 154 -3.51 11.28 13.11
C LYS A 154 -2.46 12.37 12.88
N LYS A 155 -1.35 11.99 12.26
CA LYS A 155 -0.28 12.94 11.94
C LYS A 155 -0.76 14.04 10.98
N GLU A 156 -1.53 13.67 9.96
CA GLU A 156 -2.10 14.63 9.01
C GLU A 156 -3.13 15.55 9.70
N TYR A 157 -3.93 15.00 10.60
CA TYR A 157 -4.88 15.78 11.39
C TYR A 157 -4.17 16.82 12.27
N GLU A 158 -3.12 16.43 12.95
CA GLU A 158 -2.33 17.35 13.78
C GLU A 158 -1.66 18.43 12.94
N SER A 159 -1.16 18.08 11.76
CA SER A 159 -0.56 19.05 10.84
C SER A 159 -1.59 20.01 10.26
N PHE A 160 -2.83 19.57 10.04
CA PHE A 160 -3.89 20.39 9.54
C PHE A 160 -4.37 21.43 10.55
N TRP A 161 -4.51 21.02 11.81
CA TRP A 161 -4.98 21.93 12.88
C TRP A 161 -3.81 22.69 13.49
N THR A 162 -3.45 23.80 12.83
CA THR A 162 -2.49 24.76 13.35
C THR A 162 -3.21 25.69 14.35
N PRO A 163 -2.46 26.37 15.25
CA PRO A 163 -3.08 27.36 16.14
C PRO A 163 -3.91 28.40 15.40
N GLU A 164 -3.49 28.79 14.20
CA GLU A 164 -4.18 29.76 13.36
C GLU A 164 -5.53 29.23 12.86
N ARG A 165 -5.56 27.96 12.43
CA ARG A 165 -6.81 27.31 11.99
C ARG A 165 -7.75 27.03 13.15
N GLU A 166 -7.23 26.68 14.31
CA GLU A 166 -8.02 26.48 15.51
C GLU A 166 -8.73 27.77 15.92
N GLN A 167 -8.05 28.91 15.85
CA GLN A 167 -8.65 30.22 16.15
C GLN A 167 -9.79 30.55 15.20
N LYS A 168 -9.68 30.22 13.92
CA LYS A 168 -10.70 30.47 12.92
C LYS A 168 -11.93 29.57 13.07
N ALA A 169 -11.80 28.42 13.70
CA ALA A 169 -12.87 27.46 13.90
C ALA A 169 -13.82 27.83 15.04
N TYR A 170 -13.42 28.77 15.93
CA TYR A 170 -14.22 29.18 17.09
C TYR A 170 -14.84 30.58 16.91
#